data_0b4e2c699455a571d6cb6307aff2acbc
#
_entry.id   0b4e2c699455a571d6cb6307aff2acbc
#
_cell.length_a   1.000
_cell.length_b   1.000
_cell.length_c   1.000
_cell.angle_alpha   90.00
_cell.angle_beta   90.00
_cell.angle_gamma   90.00
#
_symmetry.space_group_name_H-M   'P 1'
#
loop_
_entity.id
_entity.type
_entity.pdbx_description
1 polymer ?
#
loop_
_entity_poly.entity_id
_entity_poly.type
_entity_poly.pdbx_seq_one_letter_code
_entity_poly.pdbx_strand_id
1 'polypeptide(L)'
;ASDVYKRQAVYDDAALLSDEEQQSLSEEITNLQETTGWEIFVLTTEDAQGKTAREYADDFYDTTATGDDGVVFLIDMDNREVTISTAGEAIYYLNDDRIDDILDNCYDYVVDGEYASCFSSMLSDAEYYYEVGVPSDAYTYDEETGEIHYYHVLTLGEILFAVVLAAAVFAAVFFGITGKYRLKFGGGYQYDYHAFGKVNLTGQEDRFVNQMVTH
;
A
#
# COMPACT_ATOMS: atom_id res chain seq x y z
N ALA A 1 17.99 -6.77 -21.26
CA ALA A 1 17.38 -5.78 -22.12
C ALA A 1 15.92 -6.16 -22.28
N SER A 2 15.04 -5.63 -21.45
CA SER A 2 13.61 -5.66 -21.68
C SER A 2 13.25 -4.30 -22.26
N ASP A 3 13.00 -4.24 -23.56
CA ASP A 3 12.21 -3.18 -24.14
C ASP A 3 10.81 -3.29 -23.50
N VAL A 4 10.65 -2.64 -22.35
CA VAL A 4 9.34 -2.29 -21.87
C VAL A 4 8.81 -1.34 -22.94
N TYR A 5 7.81 -1.74 -23.67
CA TYR A 5 7.03 -0.88 -24.56
C TYR A 5 6.62 0.31 -23.69
N LYS A 6 7.31 1.44 -23.84
CA LYS A 6 6.86 2.69 -23.21
C LYS A 6 5.52 2.98 -23.84
N ARG A 7 4.44 2.77 -23.07
CA ARG A 7 3.10 3.15 -23.52
C ARG A 7 3.10 4.65 -23.72
N GLN A 8 2.36 5.08 -24.72
CA GLN A 8 2.09 6.50 -24.90
C GLN A 8 1.44 7.02 -23.62
N ALA A 9 2.00 8.07 -23.05
CA ALA A 9 1.48 8.70 -21.84
C ALA A 9 0.89 10.09 -22.12
N VAL A 10 1.23 10.68 -23.29
CA VAL A 10 0.72 11.96 -23.75
C VAL A 10 -0.17 11.73 -24.97
N TYR A 11 -1.41 12.17 -24.91
CA TYR A 11 -2.42 12.09 -25.96
C TYR A 11 -2.92 13.51 -26.28
N ASP A 12 -2.41 14.09 -27.34
CA ASP A 12 -2.66 15.48 -27.73
C ASP A 12 -3.61 15.57 -28.93
N ASP A 13 -4.89 15.20 -28.71
CA ASP A 13 -5.89 15.19 -29.78
C ASP A 13 -6.31 16.62 -30.18
N ALA A 14 -6.17 17.61 -29.31
CA ALA A 14 -6.42 19.01 -29.59
C ALA A 14 -5.24 19.73 -30.26
N ALA A 15 -4.11 19.04 -30.47
CA ALA A 15 -2.90 19.59 -31.06
C ALA A 15 -2.42 20.89 -30.38
N LEU A 16 -2.43 20.89 -29.05
CA LEU A 16 -2.01 22.03 -28.22
C LEU A 16 -0.51 22.02 -27.90
N LEU A 17 0.14 20.88 -28.08
CA LEU A 17 1.53 20.63 -27.69
C LEU A 17 2.40 20.40 -28.92
N SER A 18 3.57 21.02 -28.96
CA SER A 18 4.59 20.70 -29.95
C SER A 18 5.21 19.31 -29.68
N ASP A 19 5.87 18.72 -30.69
CA ASP A 19 6.58 17.43 -30.56
C ASP A 19 7.64 17.48 -29.41
N GLU A 20 8.32 18.61 -29.24
CA GLU A 20 9.34 18.83 -28.20
C GLU A 20 8.72 18.87 -26.80
N GLU A 21 7.56 19.52 -26.65
CA GLU A 21 6.81 19.57 -25.40
C GLU A 21 6.23 18.22 -25.03
N GLN A 22 5.67 17.48 -25.99
CA GLN A 22 5.18 16.11 -25.76
C GLN A 22 6.31 15.16 -25.31
N GLN A 23 7.51 15.32 -25.88
CA GLN A 23 8.66 14.55 -25.44
C GLN A 23 9.09 14.91 -24.03
N SER A 24 9.18 16.22 -23.68
CA SER A 24 9.52 16.68 -22.33
C SER A 24 8.53 16.15 -21.29
N LEU A 25 7.23 16.32 -21.56
CA LEU A 25 6.17 15.80 -20.68
C LEU A 25 6.24 14.27 -20.52
N SER A 26 6.55 13.54 -21.59
CA SER A 26 6.72 12.07 -21.50
C SER A 26 7.89 11.66 -20.62
N GLU A 27 8.94 12.46 -20.53
CA GLU A 27 10.07 12.24 -19.62
C GLU A 27 9.67 12.54 -18.17
N GLU A 28 8.97 13.66 -17.93
CA GLU A 28 8.44 14.02 -16.60
C GLU A 28 7.46 12.97 -16.08
N ILE A 29 6.51 12.53 -16.92
CA ILE A 29 5.57 11.45 -16.58
C ILE A 29 6.32 10.16 -16.24
N THR A 30 7.32 9.79 -17.02
CA THR A 30 8.10 8.57 -16.76
C THR A 30 8.75 8.60 -15.37
N ASN A 31 9.35 9.75 -15.01
CA ASN A 31 9.99 9.92 -13.70
C ASN A 31 8.98 9.82 -12.56
N LEU A 32 7.81 10.44 -12.74
CA LEU A 32 6.75 10.41 -11.74
C LEU A 32 6.14 9.01 -11.59
N GLN A 33 5.95 8.28 -12.71
CA GLN A 33 5.52 6.88 -12.71
C GLN A 33 6.53 5.96 -12.00
N GLU A 34 7.83 6.19 -12.19
CA GLU A 34 8.88 5.42 -11.49
C GLU A 34 8.89 5.70 -9.99
N THR A 35 8.56 6.92 -9.58
CA THR A 35 8.51 7.35 -8.18
C THR A 35 7.27 6.83 -7.46
N THR A 36 6.10 6.94 -8.10
CA THR A 36 4.79 6.67 -7.49
C THR A 36 4.28 5.25 -7.70
N GLY A 37 4.66 4.65 -8.82
CA GLY A 37 4.07 3.39 -9.29
C GLY A 37 2.70 3.57 -9.97
N TRP A 38 2.18 4.80 -10.09
CA TRP A 38 0.90 5.09 -10.71
C TRP A 38 0.97 5.06 -12.23
N GLU A 39 -0.15 4.74 -12.90
CA GLU A 39 -0.30 5.00 -14.33
C GLU A 39 -0.74 6.46 -14.54
N ILE A 40 0.03 7.23 -15.30
CA ILE A 40 -0.17 8.68 -15.46
C ILE A 40 -0.36 8.99 -16.92
N PHE A 41 -1.43 9.74 -17.22
CA PHE A 41 -1.78 10.17 -18.56
C PHE A 41 -1.99 11.68 -18.63
N VAL A 42 -1.53 12.28 -19.70
CA VAL A 42 -1.78 13.68 -20.06
C VAL A 42 -2.60 13.70 -21.35
N LEU A 43 -3.75 14.35 -21.31
CA LEU A 43 -4.71 14.39 -22.40
C LEU A 43 -5.05 15.82 -22.81
N THR A 44 -5.21 16.04 -24.11
CA THR A 44 -5.95 17.19 -24.64
C THR A 44 -7.05 16.71 -25.57
N THR A 45 -8.20 17.37 -25.60
CA THR A 45 -9.28 17.04 -26.53
C THR A 45 -10.02 18.28 -27.03
N GLU A 46 -10.46 18.28 -28.30
CA GLU A 46 -11.39 19.23 -28.87
C GLU A 46 -12.84 18.72 -28.94
N ASP A 47 -13.04 17.41 -28.67
CA ASP A 47 -14.34 16.76 -28.71
C ASP A 47 -14.47 15.76 -27.53
N ALA A 48 -15.13 16.17 -26.48
CA ALA A 48 -15.43 15.31 -25.34
C ALA A 48 -16.59 14.32 -25.59
N GLN A 49 -17.06 14.21 -26.84
CA GLN A 49 -18.12 13.29 -27.26
C GLN A 49 -19.45 13.50 -26.51
N GLY A 50 -19.71 14.74 -26.09
CA GLY A 50 -20.88 15.12 -25.31
C GLY A 50 -20.84 14.69 -23.84
N LYS A 51 -19.69 14.28 -23.34
CA LYS A 51 -19.43 13.98 -21.93
C LYS A 51 -18.94 15.23 -21.22
N THR A 52 -19.01 15.22 -19.89
CA THR A 52 -18.24 16.17 -19.06
C THR A 52 -16.75 15.84 -19.15
N ALA A 53 -15.88 16.82 -18.84
CA ALA A 53 -14.44 16.60 -18.81
C ALA A 53 -14.04 15.44 -17.86
N ARG A 54 -14.71 15.35 -16.72
CA ARG A 54 -14.51 14.25 -15.75
C ARG A 54 -14.88 12.90 -16.34
N GLU A 55 -16.11 12.76 -16.86
CA GLU A 55 -16.55 11.50 -17.48
C GLU A 55 -15.65 11.07 -18.64
N TYR A 56 -15.13 12.03 -19.42
CA TYR A 56 -14.20 11.74 -20.49
C TYR A 56 -12.85 11.20 -19.96
N ALA A 57 -12.32 11.82 -18.92
CA ALA A 57 -11.07 11.40 -18.28
C ALA A 57 -11.20 10.02 -17.62
N ASP A 58 -12.31 9.78 -16.91
CA ASP A 58 -12.61 8.50 -16.24
C ASP A 58 -12.71 7.37 -17.27
N ASP A 59 -13.51 7.54 -18.32
CA ASP A 59 -13.65 6.56 -19.40
C ASP A 59 -12.34 6.31 -20.15
N PHE A 60 -11.50 7.34 -20.32
CA PHE A 60 -10.19 7.17 -20.91
C PHE A 60 -9.29 6.29 -20.03
N TYR A 61 -9.26 6.55 -18.73
CA TYR A 61 -8.51 5.74 -17.77
C TYR A 61 -8.96 4.29 -17.82
N ASP A 62 -10.25 4.02 -17.69
CA ASP A 62 -10.85 2.69 -17.67
C ASP A 62 -10.56 1.86 -18.93
N THR A 63 -10.43 2.54 -20.08
CA THR A 63 -10.17 1.86 -21.35
C THR A 63 -8.68 1.69 -21.66
N THR A 64 -7.82 2.54 -21.10
CA THR A 64 -6.39 2.63 -21.47
C THR A 64 -5.47 2.07 -20.40
N ALA A 65 -5.79 2.30 -19.12
CA ALA A 65 -4.98 1.83 -18.00
C ALA A 65 -5.01 0.30 -17.88
N THR A 66 -3.96 -0.24 -17.27
CA THR A 66 -3.85 -1.67 -16.92
C THR A 66 -3.68 -1.88 -15.44
N GLY A 67 -3.28 -0.83 -14.73
CA GLY A 67 -3.21 -0.78 -13.28
C GLY A 67 -4.47 -0.17 -12.69
N ASP A 68 -4.65 -0.41 -11.39
CA ASP A 68 -5.79 0.13 -10.64
C ASP A 68 -5.49 1.54 -10.11
N ASP A 69 -4.19 1.91 -10.01
CA ASP A 69 -3.74 3.16 -9.38
C ASP A 69 -3.22 4.14 -10.43
N GLY A 70 -3.78 5.34 -10.49
CA GLY A 70 -3.31 6.31 -11.45
C GLY A 70 -4.01 7.66 -11.46
N VAL A 71 -3.59 8.51 -12.41
CA VAL A 71 -4.12 9.85 -12.58
C VAL A 71 -4.14 10.25 -14.06
N VAL A 72 -5.20 10.96 -14.43
CA VAL A 72 -5.37 11.58 -15.74
C VAL A 72 -5.42 13.10 -15.56
N PHE A 73 -4.54 13.81 -16.25
CA PHE A 73 -4.55 15.26 -16.38
C PHE A 73 -5.14 15.62 -17.74
N LEU A 74 -6.27 16.29 -17.79
CA LEU A 74 -7.00 16.61 -19.01
C LEU A 74 -7.17 18.13 -19.19
N ILE A 75 -6.85 18.62 -20.38
CA ILE A 75 -7.29 19.94 -20.89
C ILE A 75 -8.35 19.67 -21.95
N ASP A 76 -9.59 19.99 -21.61
CA ASP A 76 -10.76 19.82 -22.49
C ASP A 76 -11.14 21.16 -23.13
N MET A 77 -10.87 21.28 -24.43
CA MET A 77 -11.17 22.50 -25.20
C MET A 77 -12.64 22.57 -25.60
N ASP A 78 -13.37 21.45 -25.64
CA ASP A 78 -14.80 21.40 -25.94
C ASP A 78 -15.60 22.01 -24.79
N ASN A 79 -15.37 21.51 -23.57
CA ASN A 79 -16.01 22.03 -22.36
C ASN A 79 -15.31 23.28 -21.79
N ARG A 80 -14.08 23.59 -22.24
CA ARG A 80 -13.20 24.64 -21.71
C ARG A 80 -12.92 24.44 -20.24
N GLU A 81 -12.50 23.24 -19.90
CA GLU A 81 -12.27 22.80 -18.54
C GLU A 81 -10.90 22.11 -18.44
N VAL A 82 -10.26 22.30 -17.29
CA VAL A 82 -9.09 21.52 -16.89
C VAL A 82 -9.52 20.60 -15.76
N THR A 83 -9.23 19.33 -15.90
CA THR A 83 -9.71 18.30 -14.97
C THR A 83 -8.59 17.35 -14.61
N ILE A 84 -8.61 16.88 -13.36
CA ILE A 84 -7.77 15.80 -12.84
C ILE A 84 -8.70 14.68 -12.41
N SER A 85 -8.53 13.50 -12.98
CA SER A 85 -9.20 12.28 -12.55
C SER A 85 -8.20 11.36 -11.88
N THR A 86 -8.57 10.76 -10.74
CA THR A 86 -7.71 9.89 -9.93
C THR A 86 -8.37 8.53 -9.76
N ALA A 87 -7.55 7.47 -9.76
CA ALA A 87 -7.99 6.10 -9.57
C ALA A 87 -7.14 5.39 -8.50
N GLY A 88 -7.75 4.45 -7.78
CA GLY A 88 -7.08 3.59 -6.82
C GLY A 88 -6.42 4.36 -5.66
N GLU A 89 -5.15 4.05 -5.41
CA GLU A 89 -4.40 4.68 -4.31
C GLU A 89 -4.19 6.18 -4.51
N ALA A 90 -4.10 6.67 -5.76
CA ALA A 90 -3.89 8.08 -6.06
C ALA A 90 -4.98 8.99 -5.46
N ILE A 91 -6.21 8.50 -5.30
CA ILE A 91 -7.34 9.23 -4.69
C ILE A 91 -6.99 9.71 -3.27
N TYR A 92 -6.24 8.93 -2.51
CA TYR A 92 -5.89 9.27 -1.13
C TYR A 92 -4.78 10.32 -1.05
N TYR A 93 -3.89 10.36 -2.04
CA TYR A 93 -2.82 11.36 -2.12
C TYR A 93 -3.30 12.67 -2.70
N LEU A 94 -4.15 12.60 -3.73
CA LEU A 94 -4.72 13.73 -4.46
C LEU A 94 -6.22 13.82 -4.14
N ASN A 95 -6.54 14.19 -2.90
CA ASN A 95 -7.92 14.47 -2.50
C ASN A 95 -8.43 15.79 -3.13
N ASP A 96 -9.72 16.07 -3.00
CA ASP A 96 -10.38 17.22 -3.64
C ASP A 96 -9.67 18.55 -3.34
N ASP A 97 -9.30 18.80 -2.07
CA ASP A 97 -8.61 20.06 -1.68
C ASP A 97 -7.26 20.21 -2.40
N ARG A 98 -6.50 19.12 -2.57
CA ARG A 98 -5.23 19.14 -3.27
C ARG A 98 -5.39 19.26 -4.78
N ILE A 99 -6.43 18.63 -5.33
CA ILE A 99 -6.79 18.79 -6.74
C ILE A 99 -7.14 20.24 -7.03
N ASP A 100 -7.93 20.88 -6.17
CA ASP A 100 -8.27 22.29 -6.31
C ASP A 100 -7.00 23.18 -6.26
N ASP A 101 -6.08 22.92 -5.33
CA ASP A 101 -4.80 23.64 -5.24
C ASP A 101 -3.94 23.47 -6.52
N ILE A 102 -3.87 22.23 -7.08
CA ILE A 102 -3.16 21.96 -8.33
C ILE A 102 -3.78 22.74 -9.50
N LEU A 103 -5.11 22.73 -9.59
CA LEU A 103 -5.83 23.44 -10.65
C LEU A 103 -5.66 24.96 -10.54
N ASP A 104 -5.70 25.50 -9.33
CA ASP A 104 -5.45 26.92 -9.07
C ASP A 104 -4.01 27.32 -9.47
N ASN A 105 -3.01 26.49 -9.16
CA ASN A 105 -1.61 26.74 -9.51
C ASN A 105 -1.37 26.72 -11.02
N CYS A 106 -2.08 25.92 -11.79
CA CYS A 106 -1.91 25.82 -13.24
C CYS A 106 -2.78 26.79 -14.04
N TYR A 107 -3.74 27.47 -13.41
CA TYR A 107 -4.77 28.28 -14.09
C TYR A 107 -4.18 29.37 -14.98
N ASP A 108 -3.20 30.14 -14.51
CA ASP A 108 -2.59 31.23 -15.26
C ASP A 108 -1.93 30.74 -16.55
N TYR A 109 -1.31 29.56 -16.55
CA TYR A 109 -0.71 28.94 -17.74
C TYR A 109 -1.76 28.62 -18.81
N VAL A 110 -2.93 28.13 -18.39
CA VAL A 110 -4.03 27.85 -19.32
C VAL A 110 -4.55 29.15 -19.95
N VAL A 111 -4.71 30.21 -19.18
CA VAL A 111 -5.17 31.52 -19.66
C VAL A 111 -4.20 32.11 -20.67
N ASP A 112 -2.90 31.93 -20.44
CA ASP A 112 -1.83 32.43 -21.33
C ASP A 112 -1.60 31.51 -22.54
N GLY A 113 -2.24 30.33 -22.60
CA GLY A 113 -2.09 29.35 -23.68
C GLY A 113 -0.80 28.53 -23.58
N GLU A 114 -0.16 28.50 -22.39
CA GLU A 114 1.06 27.76 -22.10
C GLU A 114 0.71 26.35 -21.58
N TYR A 115 0.07 25.53 -22.42
CA TYR A 115 -0.50 24.24 -22.02
C TYR A 115 0.54 23.24 -21.52
N ALA A 116 1.73 23.20 -22.12
CA ALA A 116 2.82 22.37 -21.65
C ALA A 116 3.27 22.75 -20.22
N SER A 117 3.38 24.06 -19.94
CA SER A 117 3.71 24.56 -18.61
C SER A 117 2.64 24.22 -17.57
N CYS A 118 1.36 24.26 -17.99
CA CYS A 118 0.25 23.80 -17.15
C CYS A 118 0.40 22.34 -16.74
N PHE A 119 0.64 21.44 -17.69
CA PHE A 119 0.84 20.02 -17.39
C PHE A 119 2.09 19.76 -16.53
N SER A 120 3.22 20.43 -16.81
CA SER A 120 4.41 20.32 -15.97
C SER A 120 4.16 20.80 -14.54
N SER A 121 3.37 21.86 -14.35
CA SER A 121 2.96 22.33 -13.02
C SER A 121 2.13 21.26 -12.29
N MET A 122 1.12 20.69 -12.96
CA MET A 122 0.28 19.64 -12.37
C MET A 122 1.10 18.38 -12.00
N LEU A 123 2.02 17.95 -12.85
CA LEU A 123 2.89 16.80 -12.58
C LEU A 123 3.81 17.07 -11.38
N SER A 124 4.39 18.27 -11.30
CA SER A 124 5.24 18.68 -10.17
C SER A 124 4.48 18.75 -8.85
N ASP A 125 3.26 19.28 -8.87
CA ASP A 125 2.41 19.36 -7.69
C ASP A 125 1.93 17.96 -7.24
N ALA A 126 1.63 17.06 -8.18
CA ALA A 126 1.29 15.67 -7.88
C ALA A 126 2.48 14.93 -7.24
N GLU A 127 3.71 15.13 -7.72
CA GLU A 127 4.93 14.61 -7.11
C GLU A 127 5.11 15.14 -5.68
N TYR A 128 4.95 16.44 -5.50
CA TYR A 128 5.02 17.07 -4.19
C TYR A 128 4.01 16.47 -3.20
N TYR A 129 2.74 16.31 -3.60
CA TYR A 129 1.72 15.72 -2.73
C TYR A 129 1.95 14.24 -2.47
N TYR A 130 2.54 13.51 -3.41
CA TYR A 130 2.97 12.13 -3.18
C TYR A 130 4.07 12.07 -2.10
N GLU A 131 5.08 12.95 -2.18
CA GLU A 131 6.16 13.03 -1.17
C GLU A 131 5.66 13.46 0.22
N VAL A 132 4.71 14.39 0.28
CA VAL A 132 4.05 14.81 1.53
C VAL A 132 3.29 13.65 2.17
N GLY A 133 2.80 12.72 1.34
CA GLY A 133 2.05 11.55 1.79
C GLY A 133 0.55 11.82 1.95
N VAL A 134 -0.17 10.77 2.31
CA VAL A 134 -1.64 10.80 2.48
C VAL A 134 -2.01 11.66 3.68
N PRO A 135 -2.96 12.60 3.54
CA PRO A 135 -3.50 13.35 4.67
C PRO A 135 -4.11 12.43 5.73
N SER A 136 -4.01 12.82 7.01
CA SER A 136 -4.51 11.99 8.12
C SER A 136 -6.04 11.83 8.16
N ASP A 137 -6.74 12.64 7.39
CA ASP A 137 -8.20 12.74 7.26
C ASP A 137 -8.70 12.29 5.88
N ALA A 138 -7.83 11.70 5.06
CA ALA A 138 -8.21 11.21 3.74
C ALA A 138 -9.29 10.13 3.84
N TYR A 139 -10.32 10.28 3.03
CA TYR A 139 -11.39 9.30 2.88
C TYR A 139 -11.84 9.20 1.41
N THR A 140 -12.41 8.07 1.05
CA THR A 140 -13.08 7.89 -0.24
C THR A 140 -14.56 7.70 0.02
N TYR A 141 -15.39 8.32 -0.81
CA TYR A 141 -16.84 8.14 -0.80
C TYR A 141 -17.24 7.29 -2.01
N ASP A 142 -17.84 6.16 -1.76
CA ASP A 142 -18.41 5.32 -2.83
C ASP A 142 -19.81 5.83 -3.15
N GLU A 143 -19.99 6.41 -4.34
CA GLU A 143 -21.27 6.98 -4.78
C GLU A 143 -22.35 5.92 -5.00
N GLU A 144 -21.99 4.66 -5.32
CA GLU A 144 -22.96 3.58 -5.56
C GLU A 144 -23.49 3.00 -4.25
N THR A 145 -22.62 2.81 -3.27
CA THR A 145 -22.97 2.18 -1.97
C THR A 145 -23.26 3.19 -0.88
N GLY A 146 -22.78 4.43 -1.02
CA GLY A 146 -22.86 5.47 0.00
C GLY A 146 -21.90 5.23 1.18
N GLU A 147 -20.94 4.33 1.03
CA GLU A 147 -19.96 4.01 2.09
C GLU A 147 -18.77 4.97 2.07
N ILE A 148 -18.29 5.33 3.25
CA ILE A 148 -17.10 6.15 3.42
C ILE A 148 -15.95 5.24 3.86
N HIS A 149 -14.91 5.16 3.05
CA HIS A 149 -13.68 4.44 3.35
C HIS A 149 -12.60 5.40 3.80
N TYR A 150 -12.18 5.30 5.07
CA TYR A 150 -11.08 6.10 5.59
C TYR A 150 -9.76 5.40 5.30
N TYR A 151 -8.81 6.13 4.74
CA TYR A 151 -7.45 5.65 4.60
C TYR A 151 -6.74 5.72 5.96
N HIS A 152 -6.34 4.57 6.48
CA HIS A 152 -5.65 4.49 7.77
C HIS A 152 -4.24 3.95 7.59
N VAL A 153 -3.27 4.84 7.67
CA VAL A 153 -1.85 4.45 7.72
C VAL A 153 -1.54 3.90 9.10
N LEU A 154 -1.06 2.66 9.16
CA LEU A 154 -0.60 2.07 10.43
C LEU A 154 0.58 2.87 10.98
N THR A 155 0.36 3.55 12.08
CA THR A 155 1.42 4.28 12.77
C THR A 155 2.44 3.34 13.41
N LEU A 156 3.69 3.80 13.56
CA LEU A 156 4.73 3.03 14.26
C LEU A 156 4.28 2.61 15.68
N GLY A 157 3.47 3.46 16.34
CA GLY A 157 2.89 3.16 17.66
C GLY A 157 1.93 1.98 17.63
N GLU A 158 1.07 1.89 16.63
CA GLU A 158 0.11 0.78 16.46
C GLU A 158 0.84 -0.52 16.14
N ILE A 159 1.87 -0.48 15.29
CA ILE A 159 2.71 -1.64 14.99
C ILE A 159 3.40 -2.14 16.27
N LEU A 160 4.00 -1.25 17.05
CA LEU A 160 4.63 -1.59 18.34
C LEU A 160 3.61 -2.15 19.34
N PHE A 161 2.44 -1.56 19.42
CA PHE A 161 1.36 -2.04 20.30
C PHE A 161 0.91 -3.46 19.89
N ALA A 162 0.71 -3.71 18.61
CA ALA A 162 0.35 -5.05 18.09
C ALA A 162 1.41 -6.10 18.41
N VAL A 163 2.70 -5.76 18.25
CA VAL A 163 3.84 -6.65 18.59
C VAL A 163 3.87 -6.96 20.09
N VAL A 164 3.69 -5.95 20.96
CA VAL A 164 3.67 -6.14 22.43
C VAL A 164 2.49 -7.02 22.83
N LEU A 165 1.32 -6.79 22.24
CA LEU A 165 0.12 -7.59 22.51
C LEU A 165 0.30 -9.04 22.08
N ALA A 166 0.86 -9.28 20.91
CA ALA A 166 1.18 -10.63 20.42
C ALA A 166 2.19 -11.34 21.35
N ALA A 167 3.24 -10.65 21.78
CA ALA A 167 4.22 -11.18 22.73
C ALA A 167 3.59 -11.51 24.10
N ALA A 168 2.67 -10.69 24.61
CA ALA A 168 1.95 -10.95 25.84
C ALA A 168 1.05 -12.19 25.76
N VAL A 169 0.31 -12.34 24.66
CA VAL A 169 -0.51 -13.54 24.40
C VAL A 169 0.37 -14.78 24.29
N PHE A 170 1.48 -14.71 23.53
CA PHE A 170 2.43 -15.80 23.43
C PHE A 170 2.97 -16.23 24.80
N ALA A 171 3.40 -15.26 25.63
CA ALA A 171 3.91 -15.53 26.98
C ALA A 171 2.85 -16.17 27.86
N ALA A 172 1.60 -15.69 27.84
CA ALA A 172 0.51 -16.27 28.60
C ALA A 172 0.24 -17.73 28.23
N VAL A 173 0.18 -18.03 26.93
CA VAL A 173 0.01 -19.39 26.40
C VAL A 173 1.21 -20.27 26.77
N PHE A 174 2.43 -19.78 26.55
CA PHE A 174 3.65 -20.51 26.86
C PHE A 174 3.75 -20.87 28.33
N PHE A 175 3.55 -19.91 29.24
CA PHE A 175 3.58 -20.18 30.68
C PHE A 175 2.41 -21.05 31.15
N GLY A 176 1.23 -20.91 30.52
CA GLY A 176 0.08 -21.77 30.79
C GLY A 176 0.37 -23.25 30.43
N ILE A 177 0.94 -23.47 29.27
CA ILE A 177 1.32 -24.82 28.80
C ILE A 177 2.47 -25.37 29.65
N THR A 178 3.55 -24.61 29.82
CA THR A 178 4.72 -25.08 30.59
C THR A 178 4.39 -25.30 32.06
N GLY A 179 3.50 -24.48 32.65
CA GLY A 179 3.00 -24.64 34.01
C GLY A 179 2.18 -25.93 34.17
N LYS A 180 1.30 -26.23 33.18
CA LYS A 180 0.46 -27.42 33.21
C LYS A 180 1.24 -28.72 32.95
N TYR A 181 2.20 -28.68 32.04
CA TYR A 181 2.99 -29.86 31.67
C TYR A 181 4.33 -29.98 32.41
N ARG A 182 4.65 -29.03 33.33
CA ARG A 182 5.88 -29.05 34.13
C ARG A 182 7.07 -29.59 33.37
N LEU A 183 7.45 -28.93 32.30
CA LEU A 183 8.70 -29.21 31.62
C LEU A 183 9.85 -28.97 32.62
N LYS A 184 10.35 -30.05 33.21
CA LYS A 184 11.48 -30.01 34.13
C LYS A 184 12.75 -29.79 33.34
N PHE A 185 13.08 -28.56 33.05
CA PHE A 185 14.41 -28.20 32.60
C PHE A 185 15.39 -28.34 33.75
N GLY A 186 16.26 -29.33 33.73
CA GLY A 186 17.47 -29.36 34.52
C GLY A 186 17.44 -30.04 35.88
N GLY A 187 16.42 -30.80 36.21
CA GLY A 187 16.42 -31.64 37.43
C GLY A 187 16.17 -33.11 37.08
N GLY A 188 17.07 -34.00 37.42
CA GLY A 188 16.85 -35.44 37.33
C GLY A 188 15.60 -35.82 38.11
N TYR A 189 14.53 -36.29 37.41
CA TYR A 189 13.36 -36.82 38.09
C TYR A 189 13.77 -38.08 38.84
N GLN A 190 13.89 -38.01 40.16
CA GLN A 190 13.91 -39.19 40.98
C GLN A 190 12.47 -39.67 41.18
N TYR A 191 12.13 -40.81 40.55
CA TYR A 191 10.88 -41.44 40.79
C TYR A 191 10.87 -41.97 42.23
N ASP A 192 9.95 -41.44 43.07
CA ASP A 192 9.80 -41.88 44.44
C ASP A 192 8.93 -43.16 44.44
N TYR A 193 9.61 -44.29 44.37
CA TYR A 193 8.95 -45.61 44.38
C TYR A 193 8.27 -45.92 45.72
N HIS A 194 8.65 -45.25 46.83
CA HIS A 194 8.01 -45.42 48.12
C HIS A 194 6.64 -44.75 48.16
N ALA A 195 6.47 -43.65 47.48
CA ALA A 195 5.19 -42.95 47.42
C ALA A 195 4.17 -43.58 46.46
N PHE A 196 4.66 -44.22 45.38
CA PHE A 196 3.79 -44.75 44.30
C PHE A 196 3.89 -46.24 44.05
N GLY A 197 4.83 -46.96 44.71
CA GLY A 197 4.99 -48.42 44.60
C GLY A 197 4.60 -49.11 45.89
N LYS A 198 3.62 -50.03 45.84
CA LYS A 198 3.37 -51.00 46.90
C LYS A 198 4.07 -52.29 46.49
N VAL A 199 5.21 -52.58 47.14
CA VAL A 199 5.91 -53.86 46.96
C VAL A 199 5.37 -54.81 48.01
N ASN A 200 4.61 -55.84 47.57
CA ASN A 200 4.17 -56.94 48.43
C ASN A 200 5.16 -58.10 48.23
N LEU A 201 6.08 -58.28 49.20
CA LEU A 201 7.00 -59.40 49.23
C LEU A 201 6.25 -60.60 49.75
N THR A 202 5.93 -61.55 48.90
CA THR A 202 5.25 -62.85 49.26
C THR A 202 6.22 -63.94 49.69
N GLY A 203 7.55 -63.67 49.60
CA GLY A 203 8.57 -64.57 50.06
C GLY A 203 9.91 -63.84 50.11
N GLN A 204 10.70 -64.12 51.13
CA GLN A 204 12.08 -63.58 51.26
C GLN A 204 12.99 -64.82 51.40
N GLU A 205 13.88 -65.04 50.42
CA GLU A 205 14.86 -66.12 50.42
C GLU A 205 16.25 -65.48 50.31
N ASP A 206 17.06 -65.69 51.34
CA ASP A 206 18.44 -65.31 51.34
C ASP A 206 19.30 -66.31 50.60
N ARG A 207 19.64 -66.02 49.35
CA ARG A 207 20.49 -66.86 48.54
C ARG A 207 21.85 -66.17 48.33
N PHE A 208 22.91 -66.81 48.87
CA PHE A 208 24.29 -66.38 48.62
C PHE A 208 24.63 -66.56 47.16
N VAL A 209 24.90 -65.42 46.48
CA VAL A 209 25.06 -65.44 45.01
C VAL A 209 26.51 -65.57 44.59
N ASN A 210 27.44 -64.94 45.26
CA ASN A 210 28.87 -65.10 45.05
C ASN A 210 29.69 -64.06 45.87
N GLN A 211 30.92 -64.36 46.25
CA GLN A 211 31.87 -63.44 46.79
C GLN A 211 33.08 -63.36 45.87
N MET A 212 33.26 -62.23 45.20
CA MET A 212 34.45 -62.00 44.38
C MET A 212 35.51 -61.29 45.25
N VAL A 213 36.60 -61.96 45.53
CA VAL A 213 37.76 -61.41 46.19
C VAL A 213 38.72 -60.96 45.08
N THR A 214 38.94 -59.68 44.94
CA THR A 214 40.02 -59.15 44.09
C THR A 214 41.26 -58.94 44.92
N HIS A 215 42.35 -59.55 44.50
CA HIS A 215 43.69 -59.34 45.03
C HIS A 215 44.32 -58.13 44.36
#